data_a60fc28ff847c3ff69f8c8d97b2f055d
#
_entry.id   a60fc28ff847c3ff69f8c8d97b2f055d
#
_cell.length_a   1.000
_cell.length_b   1.000
_cell.length_c   1.000
_cell.angle_alpha   90.00
_cell.angle_beta   90.00
_cell.angle_gamma   90.00
#
_symmetry.space_group_name_H-M   'P 1'
#
loop_
_entity.id
_entity.type
_entity.pdbx_description
1 polymer ?
#
loop_
_entity_poly.entity_id
_entity_poly.type
_entity_poly.pdbx_seq_one_letter_code
_entity_poly.pdbx_strand_id
1 'polypeptide(L)'
;MDNWAVVDWTKDVWHFVVRMLIAIICGLAIGFERKSRSKEAGIRTHAIVCLASCLFMILSKYLAAPIFSDIAGNKFDGDATRIASQVVTGIGFLGAGIIMYRRDVMHGLTTAAGVWATA
;
A
#
# COMPACT_ATOMS: atom_id res chain seq x y z
N MET A 1 -7.30 -26.31 22.42
CA MET A 1 -6.19 -26.42 21.41
C MET A 1 -6.73 -25.77 20.18
N ASP A 2 -6.31 -24.54 19.98
CA ASP A 2 -7.01 -23.59 19.12
C ASP A 2 -6.60 -23.80 17.68
N ASN A 3 -7.61 -24.05 16.82
CA ASN A 3 -7.49 -24.34 15.38
C ASN A 3 -7.03 -23.13 14.54
N TRP A 4 -6.19 -22.25 15.10
CA TRP A 4 -5.59 -21.13 14.34
C TRP A 4 -4.52 -21.58 13.34
N ALA A 5 -4.09 -22.84 13.41
CA ALA A 5 -3.08 -23.42 12.50
C ALA A 5 -3.64 -23.86 11.14
N VAL A 6 -4.96 -23.89 10.96
CA VAL A 6 -5.56 -24.16 9.66
C VAL A 6 -5.92 -22.83 9.04
N VAL A 7 -5.02 -22.33 8.18
CA VAL A 7 -5.36 -21.23 7.27
C VAL A 7 -6.56 -21.70 6.45
N ASP A 8 -7.72 -21.15 6.75
CA ASP A 8 -8.95 -21.44 6.00
C ASP A 8 -8.85 -20.66 4.68
N TRP A 9 -8.10 -21.26 3.73
CA TRP A 9 -7.72 -20.65 2.45
C TRP A 9 -8.90 -19.95 1.77
N THR A 10 -10.10 -20.49 1.91
CA THR A 10 -11.29 -19.92 1.27
C THR A 10 -11.73 -18.62 1.94
N LYS A 11 -11.70 -18.54 3.26
CA LYS A 11 -12.10 -17.33 4.01
C LYS A 11 -11.00 -16.27 3.94
N ASP A 12 -9.75 -16.67 4.09
CA ASP A 12 -8.62 -15.74 4.08
C ASP A 12 -8.42 -15.12 2.70
N VAL A 13 -8.50 -15.92 1.63
CA VAL A 13 -8.43 -15.41 0.24
C VAL A 13 -9.56 -14.42 -0.04
N TRP A 14 -10.79 -14.69 0.43
CA TRP A 14 -11.89 -13.77 0.26
C TRP A 14 -11.64 -12.42 0.96
N HIS A 15 -11.14 -12.45 2.18
CA HIS A 15 -10.78 -11.22 2.91
C HIS A 15 -9.67 -10.42 2.20
N PHE A 16 -8.70 -11.09 1.58
CA PHE A 16 -7.65 -10.40 0.80
C PHE A 16 -8.22 -9.75 -0.44
N VAL A 17 -9.02 -10.49 -1.21
CA VAL A 17 -9.66 -9.97 -2.42
C VAL A 17 -10.51 -8.75 -2.10
N VAL A 18 -11.32 -8.79 -1.04
CA VAL A 18 -12.16 -7.67 -0.64
C VAL A 18 -11.31 -6.44 -0.25
N ARG A 19 -10.24 -6.62 0.52
CA ARG A 19 -9.34 -5.50 0.88
C ARG A 19 -8.69 -4.88 -0.35
N MET A 20 -8.19 -5.70 -1.28
CA MET A 20 -7.59 -5.21 -2.52
C MET A 20 -8.60 -4.47 -3.40
N LEU A 21 -9.84 -4.96 -3.49
CA LEU A 21 -10.91 -4.28 -4.23
C LEU A 21 -11.25 -2.93 -3.61
N ILE A 22 -11.36 -2.85 -2.28
CA ILE A 22 -11.59 -1.59 -1.58
C ILE A 22 -10.44 -0.61 -1.85
N ALA A 23 -9.19 -1.07 -1.76
CA ALA A 23 -8.02 -0.23 -2.02
C ALA A 23 -8.02 0.33 -3.46
N ILE A 24 -8.35 -0.51 -4.45
CA ILE A 24 -8.48 -0.06 -5.84
C ILE A 24 -9.59 0.99 -5.98
N ILE A 25 -10.77 0.74 -5.42
CA ILE A 25 -11.91 1.67 -5.50
C ILE A 25 -11.55 3.03 -4.87
N CYS A 26 -10.92 3.02 -3.70
CA CYS A 26 -10.45 4.25 -3.06
C CYS A 26 -9.43 4.99 -3.94
N GLY A 27 -8.45 4.27 -4.48
CA GLY A 27 -7.45 4.84 -5.37
C GLY A 27 -8.05 5.42 -6.65
N LEU A 28 -9.03 4.73 -7.25
CA LEU A 28 -9.75 5.21 -8.42
C LEU A 28 -10.56 6.47 -8.12
N ALA A 29 -11.26 6.53 -6.98
CA ALA A 29 -12.07 7.67 -6.58
C ALA A 29 -11.21 8.93 -6.41
N ILE A 30 -10.10 8.81 -5.67
CA ILE A 30 -9.15 9.92 -5.46
C ILE A 30 -8.49 10.32 -6.79
N GLY A 31 -8.04 9.33 -7.56
CA GLY A 31 -7.38 9.57 -8.84
C GLY A 31 -8.30 10.22 -9.87
N PHE A 32 -9.59 9.93 -9.84
CA PHE A 32 -10.60 10.58 -10.70
C PHE A 32 -10.73 12.06 -10.36
N GLU A 33 -10.82 12.40 -9.08
CA GLU A 33 -10.86 13.80 -8.64
C GLU A 33 -9.57 14.53 -9.06
N ARG A 34 -8.41 13.90 -8.90
CA ARG A 34 -7.12 14.47 -9.32
C ARG A 34 -7.03 14.69 -10.82
N LYS A 35 -7.50 13.71 -11.61
CA LYS A 35 -7.54 13.85 -13.07
C LYS A 35 -8.47 14.98 -13.51
N SER A 36 -9.64 15.14 -12.90
CA SER A 36 -10.59 16.23 -13.23
C SER A 36 -10.00 17.62 -12.95
N ARG A 37 -9.06 17.72 -12.01
CA ARG A 37 -8.32 18.94 -11.69
C ARG A 37 -6.99 19.10 -12.43
N SER A 38 -6.72 18.29 -13.43
CA SER A 38 -5.47 18.32 -14.24
C SER A 38 -4.19 18.27 -13.39
N LYS A 39 -4.18 17.41 -12.34
CA LYS A 39 -3.01 17.20 -11.49
C LYS A 39 -2.06 16.17 -12.11
N GLU A 40 -0.78 16.20 -11.69
CA GLU A 40 0.30 15.40 -12.25
C GLU A 40 0.09 13.89 -12.07
N ALA A 41 -0.43 13.46 -10.90
CA ALA A 41 -0.81 12.07 -10.64
C ALA A 41 -2.33 11.90 -10.77
N GLY A 42 -2.74 11.00 -11.65
CA GLY A 42 -4.14 10.73 -11.98
C GLY A 42 -4.62 9.36 -11.50
N ILE A 43 -5.65 8.86 -12.18
CA ILE A 43 -6.38 7.62 -11.81
C ILE A 43 -5.46 6.41 -11.70
N ARG A 44 -4.62 6.17 -12.71
CA ARG A 44 -3.73 4.99 -12.74
C ARG A 44 -2.73 5.01 -11.60
N THR A 45 -2.12 6.17 -11.33
CA THR A 45 -1.10 6.30 -10.28
C THR A 45 -1.69 6.01 -8.91
N HIS A 46 -2.83 6.64 -8.55
CA HIS A 46 -3.46 6.42 -7.25
C HIS A 46 -3.97 4.98 -7.09
N ALA A 47 -4.58 4.40 -8.13
CA ALA A 47 -5.06 3.02 -8.08
C ALA A 47 -3.91 2.02 -7.84
N ILE A 48 -2.78 2.18 -8.55
CA ILE A 48 -1.62 1.29 -8.41
C ILE A 48 -0.97 1.47 -7.03
N VAL A 49 -0.82 2.70 -6.56
CA VAL A 49 -0.22 2.99 -5.25
C VAL A 49 -1.06 2.38 -4.13
N CYS A 50 -2.37 2.62 -4.12
CA CYS A 50 -3.27 2.04 -3.11
C CYS A 50 -3.24 0.50 -3.13
N LEU A 51 -3.29 -0.10 -4.32
CA LEU A 51 -3.26 -1.55 -4.48
C LEU A 51 -1.93 -2.15 -3.98
N ALA A 52 -0.81 -1.57 -4.39
CA ALA A 52 0.52 -2.04 -3.99
C ALA A 52 0.73 -1.91 -2.48
N SER A 53 0.36 -0.78 -1.89
CA SER A 53 0.47 -0.55 -0.44
C SER A 53 -0.39 -1.55 0.35
N CYS A 54 -1.62 -1.78 -0.10
CA CYS A 54 -2.51 -2.80 0.48
C CYS A 54 -1.88 -4.19 0.41
N LEU A 55 -1.33 -4.58 -0.74
CA LEU A 55 -0.66 -5.87 -0.94
C LEU A 55 0.55 -6.02 -0.01
N PHE A 56 1.41 -5.01 0.10
CA PHE A 56 2.56 -5.03 1.00
C PHE A 56 2.14 -5.12 2.48
N MET A 57 1.06 -4.45 2.87
CA MET A 57 0.53 -4.54 4.23
C MET A 57 -0.06 -5.92 4.54
N ILE A 58 -0.74 -6.54 3.58
CA ILE A 58 -1.22 -7.92 3.71
C ILE A 58 -0.04 -8.87 3.87
N LEU A 59 0.97 -8.75 3.00
CA LEU A 59 2.17 -9.56 3.04
C LEU A 59 2.94 -9.37 4.36
N SER A 60 3.06 -8.14 4.85
CA SER A 60 3.69 -7.83 6.12
C SER A 60 3.04 -8.57 7.30
N LYS A 61 1.71 -8.54 7.37
CA LYS A 61 0.96 -9.27 8.40
C LYS A 61 1.13 -10.78 8.30
N TYR A 62 1.18 -11.30 7.07
CA TYR A 62 1.36 -12.73 6.84
C TYR A 62 2.73 -13.22 7.27
N LEU A 63 3.79 -12.49 6.92
CA LEU A 63 5.17 -12.84 7.29
C LEU A 63 5.44 -12.69 8.79
N ALA A 64 4.72 -11.81 9.47
CA ALA A 64 4.80 -11.64 10.92
C ALA A 64 3.97 -12.66 11.69
N ALA A 65 3.14 -13.47 11.02
CA ALA A 65 2.31 -14.48 11.69
C ALA A 65 3.18 -15.62 12.23
N PRO A 66 2.85 -16.16 13.43
CA PRO A 66 3.65 -17.22 14.07
C PRO A 66 3.74 -18.52 13.23
N ILE A 67 2.84 -18.72 12.28
CA ILE A 67 2.88 -19.84 11.33
C ILE A 67 4.18 -19.89 10.54
N PHE A 68 4.71 -18.74 10.14
CA PHE A 68 5.96 -18.67 9.37
C PHE A 68 7.18 -19.02 10.23
N SER A 69 7.11 -18.73 11.55
CA SER A 69 8.18 -19.08 12.49
C SER A 69 8.28 -20.60 12.72
N ASP A 70 7.16 -21.31 12.72
CA ASP A 70 7.10 -22.76 12.90
C ASP A 70 7.63 -23.52 11.67
N ILE A 71 7.33 -23.05 10.45
CA ILE A 71 7.80 -23.65 9.20
C ILE A 71 9.31 -23.45 9.02
N ALA A 72 9.85 -22.32 9.46
CA ALA A 72 11.28 -22.00 9.33
C ALA A 72 12.17 -22.64 10.41
N GLY A 73 11.58 -23.32 11.41
CA GLY A 73 12.33 -23.96 12.51
C GLY A 73 13.09 -22.99 13.42
N ASN A 74 12.94 -21.71 13.23
CA ASN A 74 13.50 -20.63 14.04
C ASN A 74 12.36 -19.74 14.54
N LYS A 75 12.49 -19.22 15.76
CA LYS A 75 11.64 -18.11 16.25
C LYS A 75 11.94 -16.87 15.41
N PHE A 76 11.32 -16.80 14.24
CA PHE A 76 11.34 -15.61 13.41
C PHE A 76 10.37 -14.61 14.03
N ASP A 77 10.88 -13.71 14.82
CA ASP A 77 10.12 -12.59 15.38
C ASP A 77 9.93 -11.56 14.25
N GLY A 78 9.01 -11.91 13.33
CA GLY A 78 8.72 -11.11 12.14
C GLY A 78 8.02 -9.83 12.53
N ASP A 79 8.74 -8.72 12.48
CA ASP A 79 8.18 -7.40 12.75
C ASP A 79 7.32 -6.93 11.55
N ALA A 80 5.99 -7.01 11.72
CA ALA A 80 5.02 -6.55 10.70
C ALA A 80 5.18 -5.06 10.36
N THR A 81 5.83 -4.27 11.22
CA THR A 81 6.00 -2.83 11.00
C THR A 81 7.11 -2.51 10.00
N ARG A 82 8.04 -3.44 9.76
CA ARG A 82 9.19 -3.22 8.87
C ARG A 82 8.79 -2.97 7.43
N ILE A 83 7.91 -3.80 6.87
CA ILE A 83 7.43 -3.62 5.49
C ILE A 83 6.56 -2.36 5.41
N ALA A 84 5.73 -2.11 6.42
CA ALA A 84 4.91 -0.90 6.48
C ALA A 84 5.77 0.37 6.47
N SER A 85 6.85 0.41 7.25
CA SER A 85 7.78 1.56 7.27
C SER A 85 8.46 1.77 5.91
N GLN A 86 8.80 0.68 5.20
CA GLN A 86 9.38 0.77 3.87
C GLN A 86 8.38 1.25 2.81
N VAL A 87 7.10 0.93 2.94
CA VAL A 87 6.04 1.50 2.08
C VAL A 87 6.02 3.02 2.25
N VAL A 88 5.96 3.52 3.48
CA VAL A 88 5.96 4.96 3.77
C VAL A 88 7.21 5.66 3.20
N THR A 89 8.37 5.05 3.36
CA THR A 89 9.64 5.57 2.83
C THR A 89 9.66 5.56 1.29
N GLY A 90 9.22 4.46 0.67
CA GLY A 90 9.21 4.29 -0.78
C GLY A 90 8.26 5.27 -1.49
N ILE A 91 7.09 5.53 -0.90
CA ILE A 91 6.15 6.53 -1.42
C ILE A 91 6.72 7.94 -1.32
N GLY A 92 7.56 8.23 -0.32
CA GLY A 92 8.29 9.49 -0.23
C GLY A 92 9.19 9.75 -1.44
N PHE A 93 9.84 8.71 -1.97
CA PHE A 93 10.63 8.80 -3.21
C PHE A 93 9.76 9.13 -4.44
N LEU A 94 8.60 8.48 -4.60
CA LEU A 94 7.66 8.80 -5.67
C LEU A 94 7.12 10.23 -5.53
N GLY A 95 6.79 10.65 -4.30
CA GLY A 95 6.36 12.01 -4.01
C GLY A 95 7.41 13.05 -4.40
N ALA A 96 8.66 12.81 -4.07
CA ALA A 96 9.76 13.67 -4.47
C ALA A 96 9.92 13.78 -6.01
N GLY A 97 9.70 12.67 -6.73
CA GLY A 97 9.73 12.63 -8.18
C GLY A 97 8.61 13.42 -8.88
N ILE A 98 7.49 13.66 -8.18
CA ILE A 98 6.36 14.45 -8.70
C ILE A 98 6.63 15.97 -8.57
N ILE A 99 7.43 16.36 -7.57
CA ILE A 99 7.74 17.78 -7.33
C ILE A 99 8.70 18.29 -8.37
N MET A 100 8.26 19.26 -9.16
CA MET A 100 9.05 19.85 -10.24
C MET A 100 9.15 21.36 -10.05
N TYR A 101 10.36 21.88 -10.27
CA TYR A 101 10.62 23.30 -10.35
C TYR A 101 10.53 23.77 -11.80
N ARG A 102 9.58 24.62 -12.11
CA ARG A 102 9.35 25.10 -13.46
C ARG A 102 9.01 26.59 -13.47
N ARG A 103 9.76 27.39 -14.22
CA ARG A 103 9.55 28.85 -14.35
C ARG A 103 9.48 29.55 -12.98
N ASP A 104 10.42 29.26 -12.11
CA ASP A 104 10.53 29.82 -10.76
C ASP A 104 9.36 29.52 -9.80
N VAL A 105 8.53 28.51 -10.14
CA VAL A 105 7.42 28.04 -9.31
C VAL A 105 7.51 26.53 -9.06
N MET A 106 7.30 26.13 -7.83
CA MET A 106 7.20 24.70 -7.46
C MET A 106 5.83 24.15 -7.83
N HIS A 107 5.82 23.07 -8.61
CA HIS A 107 4.63 22.33 -9.01
C HIS A 107 4.63 20.93 -8.38
N GLY A 108 3.44 20.35 -8.20
CA GLY A 108 3.29 18.96 -7.75
C GLY A 108 3.31 18.75 -6.24
N LEU A 109 3.50 19.77 -5.40
CA LEU A 109 3.57 19.59 -3.94
C LEU A 109 2.29 18.94 -3.37
N THR A 110 1.13 19.47 -3.74
CA THR A 110 -0.16 18.94 -3.29
C THR A 110 -0.42 17.53 -3.83
N THR A 111 0.03 17.27 -5.06
CA THR A 111 -0.07 15.95 -5.68
C THR A 111 0.84 14.94 -4.96
N ALA A 112 2.07 15.32 -4.65
CA ALA A 112 3.00 14.49 -3.90
C ALA A 112 2.45 14.15 -2.51
N ALA A 113 1.93 15.13 -1.79
CA ALA A 113 1.25 14.93 -0.50
C ALA A 113 0.03 14.02 -0.63
N GLY A 114 -0.77 14.18 -1.69
CA GLY A 114 -1.91 13.32 -1.99
C GLY A 114 -1.52 11.88 -2.24
N VAL A 115 -0.50 11.63 -3.05
CA VAL A 115 0.01 10.27 -3.33
C VAL A 115 0.55 9.63 -2.05
N TRP A 116 1.29 10.39 -1.23
CA TRP A 116 1.80 9.89 0.04
C TRP A 116 0.68 9.54 1.02
N ALA A 117 -0.35 10.37 1.11
CA ALA A 117 -1.47 10.15 2.04
C ALA A 117 -2.41 9.00 1.62
N THR A 118 -2.40 8.59 0.34
CA THR A 118 -3.27 7.53 -0.20
C THR A 118 -2.61 6.16 -0.25
N ALA A 119 -1.34 6.09 0.02
CA ALA A 119 -0.58 4.84 0.14
C ALA A 119 -0.82 4.17 1.48
#